data_ccb78856c146e241800884ab06692c43
#
_entry.id   ccb78856c146e241800884ab06692c43
#
_cell.length_a   1.000
_cell.length_b   1.000
_cell.length_c   1.000
_cell.angle_alpha   90.00
_cell.angle_beta   90.00
_cell.angle_gamma   90.00
#
_symmetry.space_group_name_H-M   'P 1'
#
loop_
_entity.id
_entity.type
_entity.pdbx_description
1 polymer ?
#
loop_
_entity_poly.entity_id
_entity_poly.type
_entity_poly.pdbx_seq_one_letter_code
_entity_poly.pdbx_strand_id
1 'polypeptide(L)'
;MLEPNEEFMLAKRYKEHEDPRAAQKLITSHLRLVAKIAMGYRGYGLPISEVISEGNVGLMHAVKRFEPDKGFRLATYAMWWIRAAIQEYVLRSWSLVKIGTTAAQKRLFFNLRKVKGQIAALDDGNRHREQVKQVATTLKVTEADGVSGSHRVRGGALLNGAGRAAESTAE
;
A
#
# COMPACT_ATOMS: atom_id res chain seq x y z
N MET A 1 5.38 18.80 -4.07
CA MET A 1 5.72 17.67 -3.17
C MET A 1 6.57 18.15 -2.01
N LEU A 2 6.44 17.51 -0.86
CA LEU A 2 7.23 17.86 0.32
C LEU A 2 8.66 17.33 0.21
N GLU A 3 9.61 18.09 0.77
CA GLU A 3 10.97 17.62 0.95
C GLU A 3 11.01 16.44 1.94
N PRO A 4 11.97 15.50 1.82
CA PRO A 4 12.03 14.33 2.69
C PRO A 4 12.06 14.69 4.19
N ASN A 5 12.80 15.70 4.57
CA ASN A 5 12.91 16.13 5.96
C ASN A 5 11.60 16.73 6.48
N GLU A 6 10.91 17.52 5.66
CA GLU A 6 9.63 18.12 6.01
C GLU A 6 8.55 17.05 6.15
N GLU A 7 8.49 16.11 5.23
CA GLU A 7 7.57 14.97 5.29
C GLU A 7 7.81 14.14 6.55
N PHE A 8 9.06 13.84 6.86
CA PHE A 8 9.43 13.10 8.06
C PHE A 8 8.96 13.82 9.33
N MET A 9 9.20 15.11 9.43
CA MET A 9 8.80 15.92 10.59
C MET A 9 7.28 15.96 10.75
N LEU A 10 6.55 16.15 9.66
CA LEU A 10 5.08 16.16 9.68
C LEU A 10 4.51 14.81 10.07
N ALA A 11 5.05 13.73 9.52
CA ALA A 11 4.63 12.37 9.83
C ALA A 11 4.90 12.03 11.31
N LYS A 12 6.06 12.42 11.82
CA LYS A 12 6.40 12.27 13.23
C LYS A 12 5.44 13.05 14.15
N ARG A 13 5.17 14.30 13.80
CA ARG A 13 4.24 15.14 14.56
C ARG A 13 2.84 14.54 14.60
N TYR A 14 2.37 14.05 13.48
CA TYR A 14 1.07 13.39 13.42
C TYR A 14 1.04 12.11 14.26
N LYS A 15 2.09 11.30 14.16
CA LYS A 15 2.17 10.02 14.87
C LYS A 15 2.26 10.21 16.40
N GLU A 16 3.02 11.19 16.87
CA GLU A 16 3.28 11.42 18.29
C GLU A 16 2.20 12.27 18.95
N HIS A 17 1.65 13.25 18.24
CA HIS A 17 0.73 14.25 18.79
C HIS A 17 -0.66 14.25 18.15
N GLU A 18 -0.90 13.40 17.15
CA GLU A 18 -2.14 13.36 16.38
C GLU A 18 -2.56 14.75 15.85
N ASP A 19 -1.56 15.57 15.46
CA ASP A 19 -1.78 16.92 14.97
C ASP A 19 -2.55 16.92 13.65
N PRO A 20 -3.82 17.41 13.62
CA PRO A 20 -4.62 17.38 12.39
C PRO A 20 -4.06 18.29 11.29
N ARG A 21 -3.31 19.33 11.64
CA ARG A 21 -2.66 20.20 10.64
C ARG A 21 -1.54 19.48 9.90
N ALA A 22 -0.76 18.66 10.62
CA ALA A 22 0.27 17.84 10.01
C ALA A 22 -0.33 16.81 9.05
N ALA A 23 -1.40 16.13 9.46
CA ALA A 23 -2.11 15.18 8.61
C ALA A 23 -2.68 15.87 7.37
N GLN A 24 -3.31 17.03 7.53
CA GLN A 24 -3.88 17.79 6.42
C GLN A 24 -2.81 18.20 5.40
N LYS A 25 -1.65 18.64 5.86
CA LYS A 25 -0.55 19.02 4.97
C LYS A 25 0.01 17.81 4.22
N LEU A 26 0.13 16.67 4.87
CA LEU A 26 0.54 15.41 4.23
C LEU A 26 -0.46 14.99 3.16
N ILE A 27 -1.75 15.08 3.43
CA ILE A 27 -2.82 14.72 2.49
C ILE A 27 -2.82 15.69 1.30
N THR A 28 -2.85 17.00 1.55
CA THR A 28 -2.95 18.01 0.47
C THR A 28 -1.74 18.01 -0.45
N SER A 29 -0.56 17.67 0.05
CA SER A 29 0.64 17.58 -0.76
C SER A 29 0.67 16.36 -1.68
N HIS A 30 -0.24 15.40 -1.49
CA HIS A 30 -0.31 14.16 -2.28
C HIS A 30 -1.59 14.05 -3.13
N LEU A 31 -2.43 15.10 -3.19
CA LEU A 31 -3.67 15.07 -3.97
C LEU A 31 -3.43 14.92 -5.47
N ARG A 32 -2.35 15.47 -5.99
CA ARG A 32 -1.96 15.27 -7.39
C ARG A 32 -1.62 13.82 -7.71
N LEU A 33 -1.01 13.13 -6.77
CA LEU A 33 -0.73 11.70 -6.89
C LEU A 33 -2.01 10.89 -7.01
N VAL A 34 -3.02 11.21 -6.19
CA VAL A 34 -4.34 10.59 -6.27
C VAL A 34 -4.96 10.80 -7.64
N ALA A 35 -5.00 12.03 -8.13
CA ALA A 35 -5.55 12.35 -9.44
C ALA A 35 -4.83 11.60 -10.56
N LYS A 36 -3.52 11.55 -10.51
CA LYS A 36 -2.69 10.84 -11.50
C LYS A 36 -3.01 9.34 -11.53
N ILE A 37 -3.11 8.71 -10.38
CA ILE A 37 -3.46 7.29 -10.29
C ILE A 37 -4.89 7.05 -10.76
N ALA A 38 -5.84 7.90 -10.33
CA ALA A 38 -7.24 7.80 -10.71
C ALA A 38 -7.45 7.88 -12.22
N MET A 39 -6.66 8.69 -12.91
CA MET A 39 -6.72 8.82 -14.38
C MET A 39 -6.41 7.50 -15.10
N GLY A 40 -5.66 6.61 -14.51
CA GLY A 40 -5.42 5.27 -15.04
C GLY A 40 -6.64 4.35 -14.98
N TYR A 41 -7.67 4.73 -14.24
CA TYR A 41 -8.90 3.94 -14.09
C TYR A 41 -10.10 4.52 -14.85
N ARG A 42 -9.87 5.43 -15.81
CA ARG A 42 -10.93 6.03 -16.62
C ARG A 42 -11.73 5.03 -17.46
N GLY A 43 -11.07 3.95 -17.89
CA GLY A 43 -11.65 2.94 -18.77
C GLY A 43 -12.69 2.03 -18.11
N TYR A 44 -12.95 2.18 -16.83
CA TYR A 44 -13.87 1.29 -16.09
C TYR A 44 -15.32 1.80 -16.05
N GLY A 45 -15.61 2.92 -16.71
CA GLY A 45 -16.98 3.43 -16.84
C GLY A 45 -17.55 4.11 -15.60
N LEU A 46 -16.70 4.47 -14.64
CA LEU A 46 -17.12 5.16 -13.42
C LEU A 46 -16.77 6.65 -13.49
N PRO A 47 -17.57 7.54 -12.84
CA PRO A 47 -17.25 8.96 -12.79
C PRO A 47 -15.90 9.22 -12.18
N ILE A 48 -15.05 10.00 -12.86
CA ILE A 48 -13.68 10.27 -12.40
C ILE A 48 -13.66 10.97 -11.04
N SER A 49 -14.64 11.83 -10.77
CA SER A 49 -14.76 12.51 -9.48
C SER A 49 -14.94 11.53 -8.32
N GLU A 50 -15.71 10.47 -8.51
CA GLU A 50 -15.92 9.44 -7.51
C GLU A 50 -14.68 8.57 -7.35
N VAL A 51 -13.99 8.25 -8.44
CA VAL A 51 -12.72 7.50 -8.40
C VAL A 51 -11.68 8.30 -7.60
N ILE A 52 -11.58 9.61 -7.84
CA ILE A 52 -10.67 10.49 -7.08
C ILE A 52 -11.05 10.51 -5.60
N SER A 53 -12.34 10.61 -5.28
CA SER A 53 -12.81 10.61 -3.89
C SER A 53 -12.43 9.31 -3.16
N GLU A 54 -12.60 8.18 -3.81
CA GLU A 54 -12.18 6.89 -3.25
C GLU A 54 -10.67 6.79 -3.11
N GLY A 55 -9.93 7.32 -4.07
CA GLY A 55 -8.47 7.43 -3.99
C GLY A 55 -8.01 8.29 -2.81
N ASN A 56 -8.72 9.40 -2.54
CA ASN A 56 -8.46 10.25 -1.38
C ASN A 56 -8.68 9.50 -0.06
N VAL A 57 -9.68 8.65 0.03
CA VAL A 57 -9.90 7.78 1.20
C VAL A 57 -8.71 6.85 1.38
N GLY A 58 -8.20 6.26 0.31
CA GLY A 58 -6.98 5.43 0.35
C GLY A 58 -5.77 6.21 0.85
N LEU A 59 -5.59 7.44 0.37
CA LEU A 59 -4.51 8.32 0.83
C LEU A 59 -4.64 8.61 2.34
N MET A 60 -5.84 8.88 2.83
CA MET A 60 -6.08 9.12 4.25
C MET A 60 -5.72 7.91 5.11
N HIS A 61 -6.05 6.71 4.66
CA HIS A 61 -5.63 5.48 5.34
C HIS A 61 -4.11 5.34 5.38
N ALA A 62 -3.44 5.66 4.28
CA ALA A 62 -2.00 5.62 4.20
C ALA A 62 -1.35 6.59 5.20
N VAL A 63 -1.85 7.82 5.28
CA VAL A 63 -1.34 8.83 6.22
C VAL A 63 -1.49 8.36 7.67
N LYS A 64 -2.63 7.76 8.00
CA LYS A 64 -2.88 7.24 9.36
C LYS A 64 -1.93 6.11 9.74
N ARG A 65 -1.57 5.26 8.80
CA ARG A 65 -0.76 4.06 9.03
C ARG A 65 0.71 4.24 8.73
N PHE A 66 1.08 5.35 8.09
CA PHE A 66 2.47 5.61 7.72
C PHE A 66 3.37 5.74 8.94
N GLU A 67 4.47 5.00 8.92
CA GLU A 67 5.51 5.06 9.93
C GLU A 67 6.78 5.66 9.30
N PRO A 68 7.13 6.91 9.64
CA PRO A 68 8.25 7.61 9.00
C PRO A 68 9.60 6.94 9.25
N ASP A 69 9.73 6.21 10.35
CA ASP A 69 10.97 5.53 10.73
C ASP A 69 11.30 4.32 9.85
N LYS A 70 10.37 3.90 9.00
CA LYS A 70 10.58 2.73 8.11
C LYS A 70 11.49 3.00 6.92
N GLY A 71 11.82 4.27 6.64
CA GLY A 71 12.81 4.65 5.65
C GLY A 71 12.32 4.79 4.22
N PHE A 72 11.04 4.55 3.92
CA PHE A 72 10.46 4.83 2.62
C PHE A 72 9.58 6.08 2.65
N ARG A 73 9.39 6.69 1.49
CA ARG A 73 8.58 7.91 1.35
C ARG A 73 7.09 7.60 1.46
N LEU A 74 6.33 8.59 1.97
CA LEU A 74 4.87 8.49 2.03
C LEU A 74 4.26 8.22 0.65
N ALA A 75 4.75 8.85 -0.41
CA ALA A 75 4.25 8.65 -1.76
C ALA A 75 4.31 7.18 -2.19
N THR A 76 5.38 6.48 -1.87
CA THR A 76 5.55 5.05 -2.17
C THR A 76 4.51 4.19 -1.46
N TYR A 77 4.28 4.46 -0.19
CA TYR A 77 3.29 3.75 0.63
C TYR A 77 1.86 4.11 0.21
N ALA A 78 1.58 5.39 0.04
CA ALA A 78 0.26 5.91 -0.33
C ALA A 78 -0.19 5.41 -1.71
N MET A 79 0.71 5.28 -2.67
CA MET A 79 0.39 4.78 -4.00
C MET A 79 -0.34 3.44 -3.95
N TRP A 80 0.11 2.52 -3.12
CA TRP A 80 -0.52 1.21 -2.97
C TRP A 80 -1.90 1.30 -2.31
N TRP A 81 -2.04 2.15 -1.28
CA TRP A 81 -3.32 2.38 -0.62
C TRP A 81 -4.35 3.04 -1.54
N ILE A 82 -3.92 4.00 -2.35
CA ILE A 82 -4.77 4.67 -3.34
C ILE A 82 -5.28 3.64 -4.37
N ARG A 83 -4.40 2.84 -4.91
CA ARG A 83 -4.75 1.78 -5.86
C ARG A 83 -5.70 0.77 -5.25
N ALA A 84 -5.47 0.34 -4.02
CA ALA A 84 -6.34 -0.60 -3.33
C ALA A 84 -7.76 -0.03 -3.17
N ALA A 85 -7.87 1.22 -2.72
CA ALA A 85 -9.16 1.88 -2.52
C ALA A 85 -9.93 2.02 -3.83
N ILE A 86 -9.27 2.42 -4.91
CA ILE A 86 -9.90 2.57 -6.23
C ILE A 86 -10.34 1.22 -6.78
N GLN A 87 -9.50 0.21 -6.72
CA GLN A 87 -9.81 -1.13 -7.22
C GLN A 87 -10.95 -1.77 -6.44
N GLU A 88 -11.01 -1.60 -5.13
CA GLU A 88 -12.15 -2.04 -4.31
C GLU A 88 -13.45 -1.34 -4.72
N TYR A 89 -13.38 -0.04 -4.96
CA TYR A 89 -14.54 0.73 -5.42
C TYR A 89 -15.04 0.24 -6.78
N VAL A 90 -14.14 0.02 -7.73
CA VAL A 90 -14.50 -0.49 -9.06
C VAL A 90 -15.16 -1.87 -8.94
N LEU A 91 -14.59 -2.77 -8.15
CA LEU A 91 -15.15 -4.11 -7.97
C LEU A 91 -16.54 -4.09 -7.31
N ARG A 92 -16.74 -3.26 -6.29
CA ARG A 92 -18.05 -3.10 -5.65
C ARG A 92 -19.11 -2.56 -6.63
N SER A 93 -18.74 -1.57 -7.44
CA SER A 93 -19.62 -0.98 -8.42
C SER A 93 -20.04 -1.98 -9.50
N TRP A 94 -19.13 -2.81 -9.93
CA TRP A 94 -19.41 -3.87 -10.89
C TRP A 94 -20.32 -4.96 -10.32
N SER A 95 -20.14 -5.31 -9.05
CA SER A 95 -20.97 -6.32 -8.38
C SER A 95 -22.43 -5.91 -8.29
N LEU A 96 -22.71 -4.59 -8.22
CA LEU A 96 -24.08 -4.06 -8.19
C LEU A 96 -24.74 -4.06 -9.58
N VAL A 97 -23.96 -3.99 -10.66
CA VAL A 97 -24.47 -3.79 -12.02
C VAL A 97 -24.47 -5.08 -12.84
N LYS A 98 -23.59 -6.03 -12.56
CA LYS A 98 -23.43 -7.25 -13.33
C LYS A 98 -23.59 -8.51 -12.50
N ILE A 99 -24.43 -9.41 -12.99
CA ILE A 99 -24.59 -10.75 -12.45
C ILE A 99 -23.55 -11.64 -13.15
N GLY A 100 -22.59 -12.17 -12.39
CA GLY A 100 -21.54 -13.05 -12.87
C GLY A 100 -20.16 -12.42 -12.96
N THR A 101 -19.13 -13.27 -12.91
CA THR A 101 -17.74 -12.87 -12.90
C THR A 101 -17.20 -12.81 -14.33
N THR A 102 -16.81 -11.62 -14.79
CA THR A 102 -16.15 -11.45 -16.08
C THR A 102 -14.64 -11.66 -15.94
N ALA A 103 -13.94 -11.90 -17.07
CA ALA A 103 -12.49 -11.99 -17.10
C ALA A 103 -11.82 -10.70 -16.59
N ALA A 104 -12.42 -9.54 -16.90
CA ALA A 104 -11.95 -8.24 -16.40
C ALA A 104 -12.06 -8.11 -14.89
N GLN A 105 -13.18 -8.58 -14.30
CA GLN A 105 -13.36 -8.60 -12.84
C GLN A 105 -12.34 -9.50 -12.16
N LYS A 106 -12.09 -10.68 -12.70
CA LYS A 106 -11.08 -11.60 -12.15
C LYS A 106 -9.69 -10.99 -12.18
N ARG A 107 -9.30 -10.35 -13.28
CA ARG A 107 -8.00 -9.67 -13.39
C ARG A 107 -7.87 -8.55 -12.36
N LEU A 108 -8.91 -7.75 -12.20
CA LEU A 108 -8.89 -6.66 -11.23
C LEU A 108 -8.83 -7.20 -9.80
N PHE A 109 -9.56 -8.26 -9.49
CA PHE A 109 -9.54 -8.91 -8.19
C PHE A 109 -8.14 -9.44 -7.84
N PHE A 110 -7.47 -10.12 -8.79
CA PHE A 110 -6.11 -10.59 -8.58
C PHE A 110 -5.12 -9.44 -8.42
N ASN A 111 -5.31 -8.37 -9.19
CA ASN A 111 -4.47 -7.18 -9.09
C ASN A 111 -4.64 -6.52 -7.71
N LEU A 112 -5.87 -6.43 -7.20
CA LEU A 112 -6.14 -5.94 -5.86
C LEU A 112 -5.44 -6.78 -4.78
N ARG A 113 -5.44 -8.09 -4.92
CA ARG A 113 -4.72 -8.98 -4.00
C ARG A 113 -3.23 -8.73 -4.02
N LYS A 114 -2.63 -8.52 -5.20
CA LYS A 114 -1.22 -8.16 -5.33
C LYS A 114 -0.92 -6.83 -4.65
N VAL A 115 -1.77 -5.83 -4.86
CA VAL A 115 -1.63 -4.51 -4.24
C VAL A 115 -1.71 -4.62 -2.71
N LYS A 116 -2.67 -5.35 -2.18
CA LYS A 116 -2.79 -5.59 -0.73
C LYS A 116 -1.58 -6.35 -0.18
N GLY A 117 -1.04 -7.28 -0.96
CA GLY A 117 0.20 -7.99 -0.62
C GLY A 117 1.40 -7.05 -0.53
N GLN A 118 1.50 -6.06 -1.40
CA GLN A 118 2.56 -5.05 -1.34
C GLN A 118 2.42 -4.17 -0.09
N ILE A 119 1.21 -3.78 0.27
CA ILE A 119 0.97 -3.03 1.50
C ILE A 119 1.41 -3.85 2.72
N ALA A 120 1.01 -5.10 2.79
CA ALA A 120 1.39 -6.00 3.88
C ALA A 120 2.92 -6.19 3.95
N ALA A 121 3.59 -6.31 2.81
CA ALA A 121 5.03 -6.43 2.74
C ALA A 121 5.74 -5.18 3.26
N LEU A 122 5.23 -3.99 2.93
CA LEU A 122 5.78 -2.74 3.44
C LEU A 122 5.55 -2.60 4.95
N ASP A 123 4.40 -3.03 5.46
CA ASP A 123 4.09 -3.00 6.89
C ASP A 123 4.96 -4.00 7.67
N ASP A 124 5.09 -5.23 7.18
CA ASP A 124 5.81 -6.32 7.85
C ASP A 124 7.31 -6.31 7.59
N GLY A 125 7.74 -5.92 6.39
CA GLY A 125 9.13 -5.95 5.97
C GLY A 125 10.06 -5.20 6.92
N ASN A 126 9.56 -4.15 7.53
CA ASN A 126 10.35 -3.35 8.44
C ASN A 126 10.44 -3.92 9.85
N ARG A 127 9.35 -4.50 10.36
CA ARG A 127 9.39 -5.23 11.63
C ARG A 127 10.42 -6.35 11.56
N HIS A 128 10.46 -7.00 10.42
CA HIS A 128 11.41 -8.08 10.19
C HIS A 128 12.85 -7.57 10.13
N ARG A 129 13.09 -6.42 9.49
CA ARG A 129 14.41 -5.79 9.47
C ARG A 129 14.88 -5.40 10.88
N GLU A 130 13.99 -4.82 11.67
CA GLU A 130 14.31 -4.47 13.06
C GLU A 130 14.62 -5.70 13.90
N GLN A 131 13.81 -6.75 13.76
CA GLN A 131 14.07 -8.02 14.43
C GLN A 131 15.39 -8.64 14.00
N VAL A 132 15.69 -8.64 12.70
CA VAL A 132 16.96 -9.15 12.16
C VAL A 132 18.14 -8.32 12.67
N LYS A 133 18.01 -6.99 12.73
CA LYS A 133 19.03 -6.11 13.30
C LYS A 133 19.29 -6.44 14.76
N GLN A 134 18.25 -6.61 15.56
CA GLN A 134 18.36 -6.98 16.97
C GLN A 134 19.03 -8.34 17.14
N VAL A 135 18.62 -9.34 16.36
CA VAL A 135 19.22 -10.68 16.38
C VAL A 135 20.67 -10.62 15.94
N ALA A 136 20.99 -9.92 14.86
CA ALA A 136 22.35 -9.75 14.36
C ALA A 136 23.25 -9.10 15.41
N THR A 137 22.76 -8.06 16.10
CA THR A 137 23.48 -7.39 17.18
C THR A 137 23.72 -8.34 18.36
N THR A 138 22.70 -9.13 18.73
CA THR A 138 22.76 -10.06 19.85
C THR A 138 23.69 -11.24 19.58
N LEU A 139 23.63 -11.79 18.38
CA LEU A 139 24.40 -12.98 17.98
C LEU A 139 25.76 -12.65 17.34
N LYS A 140 26.09 -11.38 17.18
CA LYS A 140 27.30 -10.90 16.47
C LYS A 140 27.38 -11.43 15.02
N VAL A 141 26.24 -11.67 14.41
CA VAL A 141 26.12 -12.05 12.99
C VAL A 141 26.07 -10.78 12.15
N THR A 142 26.61 -10.79 10.95
CA THR A 142 26.57 -9.64 10.05
C THR A 142 25.12 -9.36 9.63
N GLU A 143 24.71 -8.11 9.71
CA GLU A 143 23.37 -7.64 9.32
C GLU A 143 23.01 -8.04 7.87
N ALA A 144 23.98 -7.96 6.98
CA ALA A 144 23.82 -8.32 5.58
C ALA A 144 23.40 -9.78 5.38
N ASP A 145 24.05 -10.70 6.09
CA ASP A 145 23.75 -12.13 5.98
C ASP A 145 22.36 -12.45 6.54
N GLY A 146 22.01 -11.83 7.64
CA GLY A 146 20.70 -12.00 8.27
C GLY A 146 19.56 -11.50 7.38
N VAL A 147 19.69 -10.31 6.80
CA VAL A 147 18.69 -9.72 5.91
C VAL A 147 18.52 -10.54 4.63
N SER A 148 19.63 -10.99 4.03
CA SER A 148 19.58 -11.79 2.81
C SER A 148 18.83 -13.12 3.01
N GLY A 149 19.11 -13.85 4.08
CA GLY A 149 18.43 -15.11 4.37
C GLY A 149 16.93 -14.93 4.64
N SER A 150 16.59 -13.93 5.42
CA SER A 150 15.20 -13.64 5.79
C SER A 150 14.33 -13.19 4.60
N HIS A 151 14.89 -12.40 3.70
CA HIS A 151 14.19 -11.92 2.52
C HIS A 151 13.81 -13.07 1.57
N ARG A 152 14.67 -14.07 1.40
CA ARG A 152 14.37 -15.22 0.54
C ARG A 152 13.20 -16.05 1.07
N VAL A 153 13.15 -16.30 2.36
CA VAL A 153 12.10 -17.13 2.97
C VAL A 153 10.74 -16.43 2.90
N ARG A 154 10.66 -15.15 3.24
CA ARG A 154 9.39 -14.41 3.20
C ARG A 154 8.90 -14.09 1.79
N GLY A 155 9.80 -13.74 0.90
CA GLY A 155 9.45 -13.51 -0.50
C GLY A 155 8.84 -14.74 -1.16
N GLY A 156 9.41 -15.90 -0.91
CA GLY A 156 8.90 -17.18 -1.40
C GLY A 156 7.50 -17.51 -0.82
N ALA A 157 7.32 -17.32 0.49
CA ALA A 157 6.05 -17.60 1.14
C ALA A 157 4.92 -16.70 0.65
N LEU A 158 5.18 -15.40 0.48
CA LEU A 158 4.19 -14.45 -0.03
C LEU A 158 3.81 -14.73 -1.49
N LEU A 159 4.79 -15.02 -2.33
CA LEU A 159 4.55 -15.38 -3.73
C LEU A 159 3.78 -16.69 -3.87
N ASN A 160 4.11 -17.70 -3.09
CA ASN A 160 3.41 -18.97 -3.10
C ASN A 160 1.98 -18.83 -2.55
N GLY A 161 1.78 -18.03 -1.53
CA GLY A 161 0.45 -17.74 -0.99
C GLY A 161 -0.45 -17.04 -2.02
N ALA A 162 0.08 -16.07 -2.73
CA ALA A 162 -0.64 -15.36 -3.78
C ALA A 162 -0.94 -16.26 -4.99
N GLY A 163 0.00 -17.10 -5.36
CA GLY A 163 -0.17 -18.07 -6.44
C GLY A 163 -1.26 -19.09 -6.14
N ARG A 164 -1.25 -19.69 -4.98
CA ARG A 164 -2.27 -20.66 -4.55
C ARG A 164 -3.67 -20.06 -4.48
N ALA A 165 -3.76 -18.83 -3.97
CA ALA A 165 -5.04 -18.13 -3.91
C ALA A 165 -5.59 -17.81 -5.31
N ALA A 166 -4.71 -17.52 -6.26
CA ALA A 166 -5.09 -17.30 -7.65
C ALA A 166 -5.57 -18.59 -8.32
N GLU A 167 -4.89 -19.70 -8.08
CA GLU A 167 -5.27 -21.00 -8.63
C GLU A 167 -6.60 -21.51 -8.08
N SER A 168 -6.85 -21.32 -6.78
CA SER A 168 -8.09 -21.81 -6.15
C SER A 168 -9.33 -21.05 -6.59
N THR A 169 -9.19 -19.86 -7.17
CA THR A 169 -10.33 -19.06 -7.66
C THR A 169 -10.49 -19.13 -9.17
N ALA A 170 -9.60 -19.81 -9.88
CA ALA A 170 -9.68 -19.98 -11.32
C ALA A 170 -10.49 -21.23 -11.73
N GLU A 171 -10.78 -22.15 -10.82
CA GLU A 171 -11.66 -23.30 -11.00
C GLU A 171 -13.11 -22.94 -10.62
#